data_76054fd7f586e507bdfb0889b7f528f1
#
_entry.id   76054fd7f586e507bdfb0889b7f528f1
#
_cell.length_a   1.000
_cell.length_b   1.000
_cell.length_c   1.000
_cell.angle_alpha   90.00
_cell.angle_beta   90.00
_cell.angle_gamma   90.00
#
_symmetry.space_group_name_H-M   'P 1'
#
loop_
_entity.id
_entity.type
_entity.pdbx_description
1 polymer ?
#
loop_
_entity_poly.entity_id
_entity_poly.type
_entity_poly.pdbx_seq_one_letter_code
_entity_poly.pdbx_strand_id
1 'polypeptide(L)'
;MPRVRCLMSLNAKNMEKKYELTDNVINYNGRTLYRIRALRDFSDVKAGDLGGYIQTEDNLSHEGDAWVYDDAKVFDNAEVSEDAIVCGNARVHGYAKVYGHAKIWLNAQVCSRAEIYDNAIVSDAIVCGYTQVYDKAKVSGDAKVSGDAEVSGEVEVLGKAHIVGNAKVNGRADYIVFKNFWSSGRYFTWTRSNNRWLVGCFYGTGEELINKAYADSEKSGREYERVVRYVESILADEEKEDKK
;
A
#
# COMPACT_ATOMS: atom_id res chain seq x y z
N MET A 1 -49.22 -35.65 -0.05
CA MET A 1 -48.59 -34.30 -0.12
C MET A 1 -47.21 -34.43 -0.77
N PRO A 2 -47.00 -33.93 -1.97
CA PRO A 2 -45.69 -34.03 -2.64
C PRO A 2 -44.76 -32.89 -2.16
N ARG A 3 -43.53 -33.26 -1.80
CA ARG A 3 -42.44 -32.35 -1.46
C ARG A 3 -42.03 -31.55 -2.71
N VAL A 4 -42.23 -30.25 -2.71
CA VAL A 4 -41.68 -29.33 -3.67
C VAL A 4 -40.14 -29.26 -3.44
N ARG A 5 -39.37 -29.89 -4.33
CA ARG A 5 -37.93 -29.65 -4.44
C ARG A 5 -37.74 -28.26 -5.07
N CYS A 6 -37.29 -27.31 -4.27
CA CYS A 6 -36.80 -26.05 -4.79
C CYS A 6 -35.50 -26.34 -5.56
N LEU A 7 -35.62 -26.39 -6.87
CA LEU A 7 -34.48 -26.36 -7.79
C LEU A 7 -34.00 -24.91 -7.83
N MET A 8 -33.02 -24.59 -6.97
CA MET A 8 -32.14 -23.45 -7.23
C MET A 8 -31.28 -23.83 -8.42
N SER A 9 -31.70 -23.43 -9.62
CA SER A 9 -30.83 -23.45 -10.81
C SER A 9 -29.73 -22.41 -10.57
N LEU A 10 -28.52 -22.88 -10.32
CA LEU A 10 -27.30 -22.12 -10.49
C LEU A 10 -27.23 -21.71 -11.97
N ASN A 11 -27.71 -20.50 -12.26
CA ASN A 11 -27.27 -19.79 -13.45
C ASN A 11 -25.80 -19.37 -13.19
N ALA A 12 -24.87 -20.27 -13.49
CA ALA A 12 -23.54 -19.85 -13.88
C ALA A 12 -23.74 -19.04 -15.17
N LYS A 13 -23.88 -17.70 -15.04
CA LYS A 13 -23.73 -16.80 -16.17
C LYS A 13 -22.41 -17.20 -16.83
N ASN A 14 -22.48 -17.59 -18.11
CA ASN A 14 -21.32 -17.77 -18.94
C ASN A 14 -20.68 -16.37 -19.08
N MET A 15 -19.82 -16.00 -18.12
CA MET A 15 -19.13 -14.71 -18.18
C MET A 15 -18.13 -14.79 -19.31
N GLU A 16 -18.29 -13.89 -20.29
CA GLU A 16 -17.34 -13.76 -21.39
C GLU A 16 -15.97 -13.38 -20.81
N LYS A 17 -14.98 -14.25 -21.02
CA LYS A 17 -13.62 -14.02 -20.53
C LYS A 17 -13.06 -12.71 -21.08
N LYS A 18 -12.55 -11.88 -20.22
CA LYS A 18 -11.88 -10.62 -20.56
C LYS A 18 -10.50 -10.85 -21.16
N TYR A 19 -9.80 -11.88 -20.69
CA TYR A 19 -8.44 -12.22 -21.09
C TYR A 19 -8.20 -13.74 -21.00
N GLU A 20 -7.07 -14.17 -21.53
CA GLU A 20 -6.54 -15.52 -21.38
C GLU A 20 -5.09 -15.51 -20.87
N LEU A 21 -4.67 -16.63 -20.29
CA LEU A 21 -3.26 -16.89 -19.98
C LEU A 21 -2.56 -17.39 -21.23
N THR A 22 -1.43 -16.79 -21.59
CA THR A 22 -0.65 -17.20 -22.78
C THR A 22 0.44 -18.21 -22.41
N ASP A 23 1.05 -18.82 -23.44
CA ASP A 23 2.24 -19.69 -23.27
C ASP A 23 3.53 -18.91 -22.95
N ASN A 24 3.48 -17.56 -22.94
CA ASN A 24 4.61 -16.74 -22.52
C ASN A 24 4.67 -16.73 -20.99
N VAL A 25 5.57 -17.51 -20.43
CA VAL A 25 5.70 -17.72 -18.99
C VAL A 25 7.06 -17.27 -18.48
N ILE A 26 7.08 -16.83 -17.22
CA ILE A 26 8.30 -16.55 -16.48
C ILE A 26 8.33 -17.35 -15.17
N ASN A 27 9.53 -17.75 -14.75
CA ASN A 27 9.74 -18.22 -13.36
C ASN A 27 10.12 -17.01 -12.51
N TYR A 28 9.29 -16.69 -11.53
CA TYR A 28 9.53 -15.61 -10.59
C TYR A 28 9.51 -16.12 -9.15
N ASN A 29 10.67 -16.15 -8.50
CA ASN A 29 10.83 -16.66 -7.11
C ASN A 29 10.21 -18.07 -6.91
N GLY A 30 10.42 -18.99 -7.87
CA GLY A 30 9.89 -20.34 -7.82
C GLY A 30 8.41 -20.49 -8.22
N ARG A 31 7.76 -19.42 -8.67
CA ARG A 31 6.39 -19.42 -9.19
C ARG A 31 6.39 -19.29 -10.69
N THR A 32 5.51 -19.99 -11.36
CA THR A 32 5.24 -19.79 -12.79
C THR A 32 4.19 -18.71 -12.94
N LEU A 33 4.53 -17.62 -13.62
CA LEU A 33 3.60 -16.55 -13.95
C LEU A 33 3.38 -16.51 -15.44
N TYR A 34 2.13 -16.31 -15.86
CA TYR A 34 1.68 -16.30 -17.23
C TYR A 34 1.40 -14.89 -17.70
N ARG A 35 1.91 -14.54 -18.88
CA ARG A 35 1.52 -13.28 -19.51
C ARG A 35 0.07 -13.36 -19.95
N ILE A 36 -0.69 -12.29 -19.72
CA ILE A 36 -2.10 -12.22 -20.11
C ILE A 36 -2.26 -11.58 -21.48
N ARG A 37 -3.34 -11.96 -22.20
CA ARG A 37 -3.75 -11.35 -23.46
C ARG A 37 -5.23 -11.04 -23.42
N ALA A 38 -5.60 -9.80 -23.78
CA ALA A 38 -6.99 -9.38 -23.86
C ALA A 38 -7.75 -10.13 -24.97
N LEU A 39 -8.96 -10.58 -24.68
CA LEU A 39 -9.86 -11.26 -25.63
C LEU A 39 -10.92 -10.33 -26.20
N ARG A 40 -11.15 -9.19 -25.61
CA ARG A 40 -12.12 -8.17 -26.03
C ARG A 40 -11.61 -6.76 -25.70
N ASP A 41 -12.23 -5.76 -26.30
CA ASP A 41 -11.97 -4.36 -25.97
C ASP A 41 -12.61 -3.99 -24.62
N PHE A 42 -11.89 -3.21 -23.82
CA PHE A 42 -12.38 -2.58 -22.58
C PHE A 42 -11.44 -1.43 -22.21
N SER A 43 -11.98 -0.35 -21.63
CA SER A 43 -11.19 0.84 -21.33
C SER A 43 -10.27 1.25 -22.49
N ASP A 44 -8.98 1.35 -22.30
CA ASP A 44 -7.96 1.63 -23.32
C ASP A 44 -7.29 0.37 -23.89
N VAL A 45 -7.67 -0.83 -23.43
CA VAL A 45 -7.13 -2.12 -23.85
C VAL A 45 -7.91 -2.65 -25.06
N LYS A 46 -7.21 -3.14 -26.09
CA LYS A 46 -7.79 -3.74 -27.28
C LYS A 46 -7.64 -5.26 -27.28
N ALA A 47 -8.59 -5.94 -27.93
CA ALA A 47 -8.48 -7.37 -28.16
C ALA A 47 -7.14 -7.71 -28.82
N GLY A 48 -6.39 -8.65 -28.25
CA GLY A 48 -5.04 -9.04 -28.64
C GLY A 48 -3.91 -8.34 -27.89
N ASP A 49 -4.16 -7.26 -27.16
CA ASP A 49 -3.14 -6.59 -26.38
C ASP A 49 -2.59 -7.51 -25.29
N LEU A 50 -1.27 -7.46 -25.13
CA LEU A 50 -0.57 -8.19 -24.08
C LEU A 50 -0.53 -7.32 -22.80
N GLY A 51 -0.94 -7.93 -21.70
CA GLY A 51 -0.80 -7.34 -20.37
C GLY A 51 0.47 -7.79 -19.64
N GLY A 52 0.46 -7.68 -18.33
CA GLY A 52 1.53 -8.14 -17.44
C GLY A 52 1.45 -9.65 -17.14
N TYR A 53 1.88 -10.03 -15.96
CA TYR A 53 2.02 -11.42 -15.54
C TYR A 53 1.16 -11.73 -14.32
N ILE A 54 0.39 -12.79 -14.37
CA ILE A 54 -0.37 -13.31 -13.23
C ILE A 54 -0.09 -14.79 -13.02
N GLN A 55 -0.29 -15.28 -11.79
CA GLN A 55 -0.07 -16.68 -11.46
C GLN A 55 -1.28 -17.55 -11.84
N THR A 56 -2.49 -17.09 -11.55
CA THR A 56 -3.76 -17.77 -11.82
C THR A 56 -4.81 -16.76 -12.26
N GLU A 57 -5.93 -17.22 -12.84
CA GLU A 57 -7.05 -16.35 -13.20
C GLU A 57 -7.68 -15.66 -11.98
N ASP A 58 -7.53 -16.22 -10.77
CA ASP A 58 -8.03 -15.60 -9.53
C ASP A 58 -7.32 -14.28 -9.19
N ASN A 59 -6.14 -14.02 -9.76
CA ASN A 59 -5.38 -12.81 -9.49
C ASN A 59 -5.93 -11.55 -10.18
N LEU A 60 -6.76 -11.70 -11.23
CA LEU A 60 -7.31 -10.59 -11.97
C LEU A 60 -8.76 -10.87 -12.36
N SER A 61 -9.69 -10.01 -11.95
CA SER A 61 -11.11 -10.16 -12.25
C SER A 61 -11.38 -10.10 -13.74
N HIS A 62 -12.30 -10.94 -14.23
CA HIS A 62 -12.88 -10.84 -15.56
C HIS A 62 -13.99 -9.78 -15.64
N GLU A 63 -14.49 -9.30 -14.50
CA GLU A 63 -15.44 -8.19 -14.41
C GLU A 63 -14.72 -6.85 -14.32
N GLY A 64 -15.38 -5.77 -14.73
CA GLY A 64 -14.82 -4.42 -14.71
C GLY A 64 -13.66 -4.23 -15.69
N ASP A 65 -12.97 -3.10 -15.53
CA ASP A 65 -11.88 -2.68 -16.42
C ASP A 65 -10.47 -2.88 -15.83
N ALA A 66 -10.37 -3.59 -14.69
CA ALA A 66 -9.08 -3.85 -14.05
C ALA A 66 -8.09 -4.50 -15.03
N TRP A 67 -6.85 -4.02 -15.03
CA TRP A 67 -5.80 -4.57 -15.89
C TRP A 67 -4.41 -4.53 -15.26
N VAL A 68 -3.61 -5.52 -15.64
CA VAL A 68 -2.18 -5.59 -15.29
C VAL A 68 -1.41 -5.29 -16.56
N TYR A 69 -0.62 -4.22 -16.57
CA TYR A 69 0.14 -3.75 -17.74
C TYR A 69 1.62 -4.08 -17.63
N ASP A 70 2.35 -3.89 -18.71
CA ASP A 70 3.81 -3.93 -18.81
C ASP A 70 4.43 -5.22 -18.27
N ASP A 71 5.36 -5.09 -17.31
CA ASP A 71 6.00 -6.21 -16.63
C ASP A 71 5.54 -6.36 -15.16
N ALA A 72 4.39 -5.75 -14.83
CA ALA A 72 3.79 -5.89 -13.50
C ALA A 72 3.40 -7.35 -13.22
N LYS A 73 3.44 -7.72 -11.95
CA LYS A 73 3.24 -9.09 -11.50
C LYS A 73 2.21 -9.17 -10.38
N VAL A 74 1.21 -10.02 -10.55
CA VAL A 74 0.22 -10.33 -9.51
C VAL A 74 0.24 -11.83 -9.25
N PHE A 75 0.45 -12.24 -8.01
CA PHE A 75 0.66 -13.63 -7.68
C PHE A 75 0.26 -13.98 -6.25
N ASP A 76 0.42 -15.25 -5.85
CA ASP A 76 -0.13 -15.83 -4.62
C ASP A 76 -1.67 -15.69 -4.62
N ASN A 77 -2.26 -15.27 -3.51
CA ASN A 77 -3.71 -15.03 -3.39
C ASN A 77 -4.08 -13.55 -3.51
N ALA A 78 -3.26 -12.77 -4.20
CA ALA A 78 -3.56 -11.36 -4.44
C ALA A 78 -4.66 -11.21 -5.50
N GLU A 79 -5.53 -10.24 -5.32
CA GLU A 79 -6.69 -9.97 -6.17
C GLU A 79 -6.64 -8.53 -6.71
N VAL A 80 -6.85 -8.37 -8.02
CA VAL A 80 -7.01 -7.09 -8.70
C VAL A 80 -8.36 -7.07 -9.38
N SER A 81 -9.23 -6.10 -9.07
CA SER A 81 -10.61 -6.08 -9.52
C SER A 81 -11.15 -4.68 -9.78
N GLU A 82 -12.40 -4.61 -10.23
CA GLU A 82 -13.12 -3.41 -10.62
C GLU A 82 -12.41 -2.66 -11.75
N ASP A 83 -11.88 -1.45 -11.51
CA ASP A 83 -11.18 -0.63 -12.50
C ASP A 83 -9.72 -0.36 -12.11
N ALA A 84 -9.17 -1.18 -11.23
CA ALA A 84 -7.82 -1.02 -10.71
C ALA A 84 -6.73 -1.27 -11.78
N ILE A 85 -5.67 -0.50 -11.71
CA ILE A 85 -4.54 -0.57 -12.63
C ILE A 85 -3.26 -0.96 -11.89
N VAL A 86 -2.58 -2.00 -12.38
CA VAL A 86 -1.24 -2.40 -11.91
C VAL A 86 -0.30 -2.34 -13.10
N CYS A 87 0.72 -1.48 -13.07
CA CYS A 87 1.60 -1.28 -14.23
C CYS A 87 3.08 -1.07 -13.87
N GLY A 88 3.92 -0.98 -14.91
CA GLY A 88 5.39 -0.88 -14.77
C GLY A 88 6.01 -2.18 -14.27
N ASN A 89 6.82 -2.10 -13.23
CA ASN A 89 7.41 -3.26 -12.56
C ASN A 89 6.74 -3.57 -11.21
N ALA A 90 5.53 -3.08 -11.00
CA ALA A 90 4.81 -3.22 -9.75
C ALA A 90 4.55 -4.69 -9.40
N ARG A 91 4.48 -4.99 -8.12
CA ARG A 91 4.24 -6.34 -7.59
C ARG A 91 3.13 -6.31 -6.57
N VAL A 92 2.11 -7.13 -6.80
CA VAL A 92 1.00 -7.32 -5.87
C VAL A 92 0.96 -8.80 -5.51
N HIS A 93 1.09 -9.13 -4.22
CA HIS A 93 1.19 -10.53 -3.81
C HIS A 93 0.73 -10.78 -2.37
N GLY A 94 0.78 -12.05 -1.95
CA GLY A 94 0.24 -12.50 -0.67
C GLY A 94 -1.29 -12.59 -0.74
N TYR A 95 -2.01 -11.89 0.10
CA TYR A 95 -3.46 -11.75 0.12
C TYR A 95 -3.90 -10.30 -0.12
N ALA A 96 -3.06 -9.54 -0.81
CA ALA A 96 -3.33 -8.13 -1.04
C ALA A 96 -4.50 -7.95 -2.00
N LYS A 97 -5.29 -6.89 -1.79
CA LYS A 97 -6.41 -6.53 -2.65
C LYS A 97 -6.23 -5.13 -3.22
N VAL A 98 -6.43 -5.01 -4.52
CA VAL A 98 -6.38 -3.73 -5.23
C VAL A 98 -7.66 -3.60 -6.04
N TYR A 99 -8.49 -2.60 -5.74
CA TYR A 99 -9.81 -2.44 -6.36
C TYR A 99 -10.23 -0.96 -6.46
N GLY A 100 -11.46 -0.69 -6.90
CA GLY A 100 -11.87 0.68 -7.23
C GLY A 100 -11.12 1.19 -8.46
N HIS A 101 -10.71 2.44 -8.41
CA HIS A 101 -9.85 3.08 -9.42
C HIS A 101 -8.39 3.19 -8.95
N ALA A 102 -7.97 2.32 -8.03
CA ALA A 102 -6.64 2.34 -7.47
C ALA A 102 -5.55 2.10 -8.53
N LYS A 103 -4.39 2.78 -8.36
CA LYS A 103 -3.26 2.65 -9.29
C LYS A 103 -1.99 2.26 -8.56
N ILE A 104 -1.40 1.13 -8.97
CA ILE A 104 -0.13 0.62 -8.46
C ILE A 104 0.86 0.64 -9.61
N TRP A 105 1.94 1.40 -9.51
CA TRP A 105 2.82 1.61 -10.65
C TRP A 105 4.30 1.76 -10.29
N LEU A 106 5.16 1.90 -11.31
CA LEU A 106 6.61 1.92 -11.19
C LEU A 106 7.12 0.64 -10.50
N ASN A 107 7.90 0.75 -9.43
CA ASN A 107 8.44 -0.39 -8.69
C ASN A 107 7.68 -0.66 -7.38
N ALA A 108 6.43 -0.21 -7.27
CA ALA A 108 5.63 -0.37 -6.07
C ALA A 108 5.46 -1.84 -5.69
N GLN A 109 5.40 -2.09 -4.40
CA GLN A 109 5.12 -3.42 -3.85
C GLN A 109 3.96 -3.36 -2.87
N VAL A 110 2.92 -4.13 -3.15
CA VAL A 110 1.75 -4.30 -2.28
C VAL A 110 1.69 -5.75 -1.85
N CYS A 111 1.70 -6.03 -0.55
CA CYS A 111 1.84 -7.39 -0.06
C CYS A 111 1.10 -7.67 1.24
N SER A 112 1.18 -8.92 1.71
CA SER A 112 0.50 -9.43 2.91
C SER A 112 -1.02 -9.36 2.76
N ARG A 113 -1.72 -8.57 3.55
CA ARG A 113 -3.17 -8.36 3.47
C ARG A 113 -3.53 -6.89 3.29
N ALA A 114 -2.64 -6.15 2.62
CA ALA A 114 -2.88 -4.75 2.33
C ALA A 114 -4.05 -4.58 1.34
N GLU A 115 -4.87 -3.57 1.58
CA GLU A 115 -5.99 -3.19 0.72
C GLU A 115 -5.77 -1.79 0.17
N ILE A 116 -5.78 -1.65 -1.16
CA ILE A 116 -5.62 -0.38 -1.85
C ILE A 116 -6.86 -0.18 -2.71
N TYR A 117 -7.62 0.88 -2.46
CA TYR A 117 -8.91 1.05 -3.13
C TYR A 117 -9.31 2.52 -3.36
N ASP A 118 -10.52 2.73 -3.86
CA ASP A 118 -11.02 4.02 -4.33
C ASP A 118 -10.10 4.62 -5.41
N ASN A 119 -9.59 5.83 -5.21
CA ASN A 119 -8.67 6.52 -6.14
C ASN A 119 -7.23 6.57 -5.62
N ALA A 120 -6.86 5.65 -4.72
CA ALA A 120 -5.53 5.63 -4.11
C ALA A 120 -4.42 5.33 -5.12
N ILE A 121 -3.25 5.89 -4.89
CA ILE A 121 -2.07 5.73 -5.76
C ILE A 121 -0.88 5.24 -4.93
N VAL A 122 -0.24 4.15 -5.37
CA VAL A 122 1.01 3.65 -4.77
C VAL A 122 2.08 3.56 -5.86
N SER A 123 3.20 4.26 -5.70
CA SER A 123 4.29 4.28 -6.68
C SER A 123 5.66 4.26 -6.01
N ASP A 124 6.57 3.40 -6.46
CA ASP A 124 7.92 3.23 -5.88
C ASP A 124 7.95 3.05 -4.36
N ALA A 125 6.87 2.57 -3.78
CA ALA A 125 6.65 2.46 -2.34
C ALA A 125 6.32 1.01 -1.94
N ILE A 126 6.40 0.72 -0.65
CA ILE A 126 6.05 -0.59 -0.10
C ILE A 126 4.85 -0.44 0.83
N VAL A 127 3.78 -1.17 0.55
CA VAL A 127 2.58 -1.25 1.39
C VAL A 127 2.32 -2.70 1.76
N CYS A 128 2.46 -3.04 3.03
CA CYS A 128 2.36 -4.41 3.54
C CYS A 128 1.64 -4.47 4.89
N GLY A 129 1.28 -5.65 5.34
CA GLY A 129 0.55 -5.87 6.60
C GLY A 129 -0.95 -5.93 6.38
N TYR A 130 -1.72 -5.41 7.32
CA TYR A 130 -3.18 -5.21 7.23
C TYR A 130 -3.52 -3.75 6.92
N THR A 131 -2.65 -3.09 6.17
CA THR A 131 -2.79 -1.66 5.87
C THR A 131 -3.92 -1.39 4.90
N GLN A 132 -4.54 -0.21 5.05
CA GLN A 132 -5.52 0.31 4.11
C GLN A 132 -5.01 1.64 3.53
N VAL A 133 -5.07 1.79 2.20
CA VAL A 133 -4.78 3.05 1.50
C VAL A 133 -5.95 3.32 0.57
N TYR A 134 -6.68 4.42 0.79
CA TYR A 134 -7.94 4.66 0.11
C TYR A 134 -8.24 6.14 -0.11
N ASP A 135 -9.44 6.47 -0.58
CA ASP A 135 -9.85 7.79 -1.04
C ASP A 135 -8.96 8.28 -2.21
N LYS A 136 -8.24 9.38 -2.03
CA LYS A 136 -7.28 9.93 -2.99
C LYS A 136 -5.85 9.93 -2.45
N ALA A 137 -5.58 9.11 -1.44
CA ALA A 137 -4.28 9.04 -0.81
C ALA A 137 -3.18 8.59 -1.77
N LYS A 138 -2.00 9.17 -1.63
CA LYS A 138 -0.82 8.82 -2.42
C LYS A 138 0.32 8.37 -1.52
N VAL A 139 0.90 7.22 -1.85
CA VAL A 139 2.10 6.70 -1.19
C VAL A 139 3.18 6.55 -2.24
N SER A 140 4.29 7.30 -2.11
CA SER A 140 5.30 7.32 -3.17
C SER A 140 6.74 7.51 -2.69
N GLY A 141 7.67 7.38 -3.62
CA GLY A 141 9.11 7.37 -3.35
C GLY A 141 9.51 6.11 -2.60
N ASP A 142 10.45 6.22 -1.67
CA ASP A 142 10.87 5.07 -0.84
C ASP A 142 10.01 4.91 0.44
N ALA A 143 8.77 5.43 0.44
CA ALA A 143 7.88 5.36 1.59
C ALA A 143 7.47 3.91 1.90
N LYS A 144 7.23 3.64 3.17
CA LYS A 144 6.74 2.33 3.64
C LYS A 144 5.52 2.51 4.53
N VAL A 145 4.49 1.72 4.27
CA VAL A 145 3.29 1.65 5.11
C VAL A 145 3.10 0.20 5.54
N SER A 146 3.00 -0.05 6.84
CA SER A 146 2.90 -1.43 7.34
C SER A 146 2.19 -1.52 8.70
N GLY A 147 1.97 -2.75 9.17
CA GLY A 147 1.18 -3.01 10.38
C GLY A 147 -0.31 -2.98 10.07
N ASP A 148 -1.08 -2.29 10.89
CA ASP A 148 -2.52 -2.04 10.76
C ASP A 148 -2.78 -0.55 10.43
N ALA A 149 -1.85 0.10 9.70
CA ALA A 149 -1.93 1.52 9.40
C ALA A 149 -3.00 1.84 8.34
N GLU A 150 -3.62 3.02 8.48
CA GLU A 150 -4.59 3.55 7.53
C GLU A 150 -4.04 4.85 6.93
N VAL A 151 -4.09 4.99 5.60
CA VAL A 151 -3.72 6.21 4.87
C VAL A 151 -4.89 6.58 3.97
N SER A 152 -5.49 7.74 4.17
CA SER A 152 -6.74 8.13 3.49
C SER A 152 -6.81 9.62 3.17
N GLY A 153 -7.95 10.07 2.63
CA GLY A 153 -8.14 11.46 2.24
C GLY A 153 -7.33 11.85 1.01
N GLU A 154 -6.86 13.08 0.98
CA GLU A 154 -6.00 13.61 -0.08
C GLU A 154 -4.51 13.70 0.35
N VAL A 155 -4.10 12.88 1.32
CA VAL A 155 -2.74 12.91 1.87
C VAL A 155 -1.72 12.33 0.89
N GLU A 156 -0.52 12.88 0.93
CA GLU A 156 0.64 12.35 0.22
C GLU A 156 1.69 11.90 1.23
N VAL A 157 1.97 10.58 1.30
CA VAL A 157 3.05 9.99 2.08
C VAL A 157 4.26 9.79 1.17
N LEU A 158 5.30 10.58 1.38
CA LEU A 158 6.41 10.76 0.44
C LEU A 158 7.78 10.39 1.01
N GLY A 159 8.71 10.17 0.12
CA GLY A 159 10.15 10.07 0.41
C GLY A 159 10.46 8.86 1.31
N LYS A 160 11.12 9.09 2.43
CA LYS A 160 11.54 8.04 3.39
C LYS A 160 10.58 7.86 4.57
N ALA A 161 9.33 8.29 4.46
CA ALA A 161 8.34 8.12 5.51
C ALA A 161 8.08 6.63 5.79
N HIS A 162 8.01 6.25 7.04
CA HIS A 162 7.61 4.92 7.47
C HIS A 162 6.39 5.02 8.38
N ILE A 163 5.20 4.76 7.86
CA ILE A 163 3.95 4.73 8.62
C ILE A 163 3.73 3.30 9.11
N VAL A 164 3.67 3.10 10.42
CA VAL A 164 3.66 1.75 11.01
C VAL A 164 2.68 1.63 12.19
N GLY A 165 2.46 0.40 12.64
CA GLY A 165 1.56 0.09 13.73
C GLY A 165 0.12 0.35 13.33
N ASN A 166 -0.65 0.99 14.19
CA ASN A 166 -2.04 1.39 13.99
C ASN A 166 -2.19 2.89 13.66
N ALA A 167 -1.19 3.48 13.01
CA ALA A 167 -1.22 4.90 12.66
C ALA A 167 -2.32 5.19 11.64
N LYS A 168 -3.03 6.31 11.84
CA LYS A 168 -4.00 6.86 10.89
C LYS A 168 -3.47 8.18 10.35
N VAL A 169 -3.34 8.28 9.04
CA VAL A 169 -2.81 9.44 8.33
C VAL A 169 -3.82 9.85 7.27
N ASN A 170 -4.50 10.96 7.49
CA ASN A 170 -5.50 11.50 6.57
C ASN A 170 -5.28 12.97 6.22
N GLY A 171 -4.25 13.59 6.81
CA GLY A 171 -3.86 14.97 6.58
C GLY A 171 -2.35 15.18 6.63
N ARG A 172 -1.90 16.32 6.13
CA ARG A 172 -0.46 16.65 6.07
C ARG A 172 0.18 16.76 7.45
N ALA A 173 -0.58 17.13 8.47
CA ALA A 173 -0.11 17.27 9.84
C ALA A 173 -0.07 15.96 10.63
N ASP A 174 -0.51 14.84 10.04
CA ASP A 174 -0.60 13.56 10.74
C ASP A 174 0.71 12.80 10.83
N TYR A 175 1.73 13.22 10.10
CA TYR A 175 3.06 12.67 10.22
C TYR A 175 4.15 13.70 9.94
N ILE A 176 5.33 13.49 10.53
CA ILE A 176 6.53 14.30 10.29
C ILE A 176 7.71 13.36 10.02
N VAL A 177 8.58 13.76 9.09
CA VAL A 177 9.80 13.03 8.78
C VAL A 177 11.03 13.92 8.99
N PHE A 178 11.99 13.46 9.79
CA PHE A 178 13.28 14.10 9.96
C PHE A 178 14.39 13.19 9.48
N LYS A 179 15.48 13.78 8.99
CA LYS A 179 16.71 13.06 8.69
C LYS A 179 17.77 13.37 9.74
N ASN A 180 18.32 12.32 10.36
CA ASN A 180 19.49 12.45 11.22
C ASN A 180 20.71 12.80 10.39
N PHE A 181 21.13 14.06 10.40
CA PHE A 181 22.31 14.55 9.68
C PHE A 181 23.58 14.56 10.55
N TRP A 182 23.48 14.33 11.87
CA TRP A 182 24.59 14.45 12.81
C TRP A 182 25.30 13.13 13.13
N SER A 183 24.74 11.97 12.71
CA SER A 183 25.37 10.66 12.95
C SER A 183 25.06 9.64 11.86
N SER A 184 23.99 8.87 12.01
CA SER A 184 23.70 7.66 11.20
C SER A 184 23.01 7.93 9.86
N GLY A 185 22.52 9.13 9.62
CA GLY A 185 21.70 9.46 8.44
C GLY A 185 20.31 8.80 8.42
N ARG A 186 19.90 8.19 9.55
CA ARG A 186 18.59 7.53 9.67
C ARG A 186 17.46 8.57 9.59
N TYR A 187 16.31 8.10 9.12
CA TYR A 187 15.09 8.90 9.13
C TYR A 187 14.29 8.59 10.40
N PHE A 188 13.67 9.63 10.93
CA PHE A 188 12.69 9.60 11.98
C PHE A 188 11.35 9.81 11.34
N THR A 189 10.38 8.97 11.64
CA THR A 189 8.98 9.22 11.31
C THR A 189 8.19 9.26 12.60
N TRP A 190 7.49 10.35 12.82
CA TRP A 190 6.49 10.48 13.87
C TRP A 190 5.10 10.48 13.26
N THR A 191 4.14 9.85 13.93
CA THR A 191 2.74 9.81 13.54
C THR A 191 1.85 10.32 14.66
N ARG A 192 0.95 11.24 14.31
CA ARG A 192 0.09 11.96 15.27
C ARG A 192 -0.90 11.03 15.97
N SER A 193 -1.64 10.24 15.21
CA SER A 193 -2.80 9.47 15.68
C SER A 193 -2.48 8.49 16.79
N ASN A 194 -1.29 7.93 16.81
CA ASN A 194 -0.84 6.99 17.83
C ASN A 194 0.34 7.53 18.68
N ASN A 195 0.81 8.75 18.38
CA ASN A 195 1.94 9.42 19.03
C ASN A 195 3.17 8.50 19.13
N ARG A 196 3.59 7.91 18.01
CA ARG A 196 4.73 6.98 17.95
C ARG A 196 5.82 7.49 17.04
N TRP A 197 7.02 7.12 17.40
CA TRP A 197 8.25 7.36 16.65
C TRP A 197 8.78 6.06 16.09
N LEU A 198 9.14 6.08 14.83
CA LEU A 198 9.94 5.02 14.17
C LEU A 198 11.30 5.59 13.78
N VAL A 199 12.37 4.97 14.28
CA VAL A 199 13.76 5.36 13.97
C VAL A 199 14.62 4.11 13.79
N GLY A 200 14.90 3.73 12.57
CA GLY A 200 15.57 2.45 12.29
C GLY A 200 14.74 1.26 12.80
N CYS A 201 15.26 0.54 13.79
CA CYS A 201 14.56 -0.59 14.42
C CYS A 201 13.75 -0.20 15.67
N PHE A 202 13.82 1.06 16.10
CA PHE A 202 13.06 1.53 17.25
C PHE A 202 11.65 1.92 16.84
N TYR A 203 10.67 1.47 17.62
CA TYR A 203 9.28 1.92 17.55
C TYR A 203 8.74 2.12 18.96
N GLY A 204 8.31 3.34 19.30
CA GLY A 204 7.87 3.66 20.65
C GLY A 204 7.48 5.13 20.83
N THR A 205 7.34 5.55 22.07
CA THR A 205 7.05 6.94 22.47
C THR A 205 8.27 7.84 22.33
N GLY A 206 8.08 9.16 22.39
CA GLY A 206 9.18 10.13 22.40
C GLY A 206 10.12 9.94 23.58
N GLU A 207 9.58 9.75 24.79
CA GLU A 207 10.39 9.52 26.00
C GLU A 207 11.21 8.22 25.93
N GLU A 208 10.63 7.13 25.44
CA GLU A 208 11.35 5.88 25.22
C GLU A 208 12.50 6.06 24.22
N LEU A 209 12.25 6.83 23.15
CA LEU A 209 13.26 7.16 22.14
C LEU A 209 14.41 7.98 22.73
N ILE A 210 14.11 9.02 23.52
CA ILE A 210 15.09 9.85 24.21
C ILE A 210 15.95 9.00 25.15
N ASN A 211 15.31 8.20 26.01
CA ASN A 211 16.03 7.35 26.97
C ASN A 211 16.97 6.36 26.27
N LYS A 212 16.50 5.74 25.17
CA LYS A 212 17.32 4.84 24.37
C LYS A 212 18.51 5.57 23.73
N ALA A 213 18.31 6.78 23.25
CA ALA A 213 19.37 7.57 22.62
C ALA A 213 20.44 8.04 23.63
N TYR A 214 20.04 8.38 24.85
CA TYR A 214 20.99 8.68 25.94
C TYR A 214 21.78 7.46 26.38
N ALA A 215 21.17 6.27 26.36
CA ALA A 215 21.89 5.01 26.63
C ALA A 215 22.98 4.73 25.58
N ASP A 216 22.78 5.15 24.33
CA ASP A 216 23.78 5.00 23.27
C ASP A 216 24.94 6.03 23.43
N SER A 217 24.63 7.31 23.65
CA SER A 217 25.60 8.38 23.96
C SER A 217 24.91 9.69 24.36
N GLU A 218 25.57 10.49 25.14
CA GLU A 218 25.14 11.85 25.56
C GLU A 218 24.84 12.75 24.34
N LYS A 219 25.66 12.66 23.27
CA LYS A 219 25.46 13.44 22.06
C LYS A 219 24.18 13.00 21.35
N SER A 220 23.98 11.69 21.18
CA SER A 220 22.76 11.16 20.56
C SER A 220 21.53 11.54 21.38
N GLY A 221 21.58 11.37 22.70
CA GLY A 221 20.48 11.73 23.59
C GLY A 221 20.01 13.16 23.39
N ARG A 222 20.92 14.14 23.47
CA ARG A 222 20.58 15.55 23.25
C ARG A 222 19.97 15.86 21.89
N GLU A 223 20.48 15.26 20.83
CA GLU A 223 19.94 15.53 19.49
C GLU A 223 18.57 14.88 19.27
N TYR A 224 18.37 13.67 19.77
CA TYR A 224 17.05 13.01 19.70
C TYR A 224 16.02 13.75 20.56
N GLU A 225 16.40 14.18 21.75
CA GLU A 225 15.53 14.97 22.61
C GLU A 225 15.08 16.27 21.94
N ARG A 226 16.01 17.00 21.28
CA ARG A 226 15.64 18.22 20.51
C ARG A 226 14.58 17.95 19.47
N VAL A 227 14.69 16.83 18.72
CA VAL A 227 13.71 16.46 17.68
C VAL A 227 12.36 16.14 18.32
N VAL A 228 12.33 15.37 19.40
CA VAL A 228 11.09 15.01 20.10
C VAL A 228 10.42 16.25 20.68
N ARG A 229 11.16 17.08 21.43
CA ARG A 229 10.62 18.31 22.05
C ARG A 229 10.15 19.33 21.04
N TYR A 230 10.77 19.39 19.86
CA TYR A 230 10.29 20.22 18.77
C TYR A 230 8.88 19.81 18.31
N VAL A 231 8.62 18.52 18.10
CA VAL A 231 7.28 18.04 17.73
C VAL A 231 6.27 18.30 18.84
N GLU A 232 6.64 18.03 20.09
CA GLU A 232 5.78 18.32 21.25
C GLU A 232 5.42 19.81 21.36
N SER A 233 6.35 20.71 21.04
CA SER A 233 6.10 22.15 21.05
C SER A 233 5.07 22.57 19.99
N ILE A 234 5.12 21.98 18.79
CA ILE A 234 4.13 22.22 17.73
C ILE A 234 2.74 21.82 18.21
N LEU A 235 2.61 20.62 18.77
CA LEU A 235 1.33 20.12 19.26
C LEU A 235 0.75 21.01 20.38
N ALA A 236 1.61 21.45 21.30
CA ALA A 236 1.18 22.34 22.39
C ALA A 236 0.73 23.73 21.92
N ASP A 237 1.29 24.23 20.80
CA ASP A 237 0.89 25.51 20.24
C ASP A 237 -0.44 25.40 19.47
N GLU A 238 -0.66 24.32 18.72
CA GLU A 238 -1.94 24.03 18.09
C GLU A 238 -3.09 23.93 19.11
N GLU A 239 -2.87 23.20 20.22
CA GLU A 239 -3.88 23.10 21.30
C GLU A 239 -4.26 24.45 21.94
N LYS A 240 -3.37 25.43 21.91
CA LYS A 240 -3.65 26.79 22.41
C LYS A 240 -4.46 27.59 21.40
N GLU A 241 -4.26 27.35 20.10
CA GLU A 241 -4.99 28.02 19.03
C GLU A 241 -6.44 27.53 18.96
N ASP A 242 -6.66 26.22 19.10
CA ASP A 242 -7.99 25.62 19.09
C ASP A 242 -8.87 26.02 20.30
N LYS A 243 -8.28 26.58 21.36
CA LYS A 243 -8.99 27.06 22.57
C LYS A 243 -9.34 28.53 22.56
N LYS A 244 -8.99 29.27 21.48
CA LYS A 244 -9.29 30.70 21.30
C LYS A 244 -10.48 30.91 20.38
#